data_02bc760d622091786f71fe8621bdaffd
#
_entry.id   02bc760d622091786f71fe8621bdaffd
#
_cell.length_a   1.000
_cell.length_b   1.000
_cell.length_c   1.000
_cell.angle_alpha   90.00
_cell.angle_beta   90.00
_cell.angle_gamma   90.00
#
_symmetry.space_group_name_H-M   'P 1'
#
loop_
_entity.id
_entity.type
_entity.pdbx_description
1 polymer ?
#
loop_
_entity_poly.entity_id
_entity_poly.type
_entity_poly.pdbx_seq_one_letter_code
_entity_poly.pdbx_strand_id
1 'polypeptide(L)'
;MPDSSSSHDTEAVTAETKDELAQQQTALIRSLLVTVQHFFGGFDRIFQKVHDPRHPVFITYPLPVMLATGVLMFLLRLGARRQIALLLRQNGRSSTKFEAVFDVETCPHGDSVDKAYQRLIVEQVQESVTGTTETLIRNKVLYRYRLFDRYFLVSIDGTGMLTFSERHCDHCLTMTHHGRTTYYHPILEAKLVTRDGLVFSLMTEFVENPAQYLDKQDCELKAFYRLAERLKKRFPRLPICLLKDGLFANGPVFSICEKYHWKYIIVLQEKSLPSVQEQFNALLDFFPENHLRFFPADQYQTEQHFHWINDIEYVDSKDVEHFVSVVRCMETKPDSKTKELKTTRFKWITNFKIKTSNVIELSNEGGRLRWKIENEGFNVQKNGGYALEHIYTHDPVSAKVFYLLLQIAHTIAQLIAYGSLFHNAFPKGVGSAKNIALRLLEAWRNVRLSTRQIQQMLNTRLQIRLKPP
;
A
#
# COMPACT_ATOMS: atom_id res chain seq x y z
N MET A 1 -48.79 -12.34 -44.30
CA MET A 1 -48.74 -12.38 -42.82
C MET A 1 -47.28 -12.42 -42.40
N PRO A 2 -46.73 -11.41 -41.78
CA PRO A 2 -45.38 -11.47 -41.23
C PRO A 2 -45.42 -11.97 -39.78
N ASP A 3 -44.44 -12.80 -39.48
CA ASP A 3 -44.18 -13.52 -38.23
C ASP A 3 -44.15 -12.62 -36.99
N SER A 4 -44.97 -12.98 -36.00
CA SER A 4 -45.04 -12.35 -34.66
C SER A 4 -44.12 -13.02 -33.63
N SER A 5 -43.09 -13.81 -34.04
CA SER A 5 -42.24 -14.57 -33.13
C SER A 5 -40.93 -13.92 -32.74
N SER A 6 -40.51 -12.78 -33.37
CA SER A 6 -39.19 -12.18 -33.10
C SER A 6 -39.13 -11.16 -31.97
N SER A 7 -40.29 -10.64 -31.48
CA SER A 7 -40.29 -9.62 -30.43
C SER A 7 -40.22 -10.21 -29.00
N HIS A 8 -40.75 -11.40 -28.77
CA HIS A 8 -40.74 -12.04 -27.46
C HIS A 8 -39.36 -12.58 -27.06
N ASP A 9 -38.59 -13.14 -28.01
CA ASP A 9 -37.26 -13.66 -27.76
C ASP A 9 -36.25 -12.54 -27.47
N THR A 10 -36.41 -11.37 -28.12
CA THR A 10 -35.53 -10.21 -27.88
C THR A 10 -35.82 -9.55 -26.54
N GLU A 11 -37.06 -9.50 -26.08
CA GLU A 11 -37.44 -8.99 -24.77
C GLU A 11 -37.01 -9.94 -23.63
N ALA A 12 -37.11 -11.26 -23.82
CA ALA A 12 -36.65 -12.26 -22.84
C ALA A 12 -35.12 -12.22 -22.66
N VAL A 13 -34.37 -12.19 -23.76
CA VAL A 13 -32.87 -12.09 -23.72
C VAL A 13 -32.42 -10.77 -23.10
N THR A 14 -33.13 -9.65 -23.34
CA THR A 14 -32.80 -8.36 -22.70
C THR A 14 -33.20 -8.32 -21.21
N ALA A 15 -34.20 -9.07 -20.77
CA ALA A 15 -34.60 -9.20 -19.38
C ALA A 15 -33.58 -10.05 -18.58
N GLU A 16 -33.18 -11.22 -19.10
CA GLU A 16 -32.13 -12.06 -18.49
C GLU A 16 -30.80 -11.31 -18.31
N THR A 17 -30.36 -10.57 -19.33
CA THR A 17 -29.13 -9.75 -19.23
C THR A 17 -29.23 -8.62 -18.20
N LYS A 18 -30.43 -8.03 -18.00
CA LYS A 18 -30.65 -7.00 -16.96
C LYS A 18 -30.59 -7.59 -15.54
N ASP A 19 -31.18 -8.76 -15.35
CA ASP A 19 -31.19 -9.46 -14.07
C ASP A 19 -29.78 -9.96 -13.70
N GLU A 20 -29.00 -10.50 -14.64
CA GLU A 20 -27.61 -10.88 -14.43
C GLU A 20 -26.74 -9.66 -14.06
N LEU A 21 -26.92 -8.53 -14.72
CA LEU A 21 -26.20 -7.29 -14.38
C LEU A 21 -26.54 -6.81 -12.97
N ALA A 22 -27.82 -6.82 -12.59
CA ALA A 22 -28.25 -6.45 -11.24
C ALA A 22 -27.69 -7.39 -10.16
N GLN A 23 -27.61 -8.70 -10.44
CA GLN A 23 -26.96 -9.68 -9.56
C GLN A 23 -25.46 -9.42 -9.42
N GLN A 24 -24.74 -9.17 -10.52
CA GLN A 24 -23.31 -8.83 -10.50
C GLN A 24 -23.05 -7.54 -9.71
N GLN A 25 -23.86 -6.50 -9.92
CA GLN A 25 -23.76 -5.24 -9.18
C GLN A 25 -24.03 -5.44 -7.67
N THR A 26 -25.03 -6.25 -7.34
CA THR A 26 -25.32 -6.62 -5.94
C THR A 26 -24.16 -7.37 -5.30
N ALA A 27 -23.52 -8.30 -6.02
CA ALA A 27 -22.36 -9.04 -5.57
C ALA A 27 -21.14 -8.13 -5.31
N LEU A 28 -20.95 -7.08 -6.11
CA LEU A 28 -19.90 -6.06 -5.90
C LEU A 28 -20.13 -5.27 -4.60
N ILE A 29 -21.35 -4.76 -4.39
CA ILE A 29 -21.69 -4.06 -3.13
C ILE A 29 -21.54 -5.00 -1.93
N ARG A 30 -22.01 -6.24 -2.05
CA ARG A 30 -21.84 -7.26 -1.02
C ARG A 30 -20.35 -7.52 -0.73
N SER A 31 -19.51 -7.63 -1.76
CA SER A 31 -18.07 -7.82 -1.60
C SER A 31 -17.43 -6.67 -0.84
N LEU A 32 -17.81 -5.43 -1.09
CA LEU A 32 -17.34 -4.27 -0.32
C LEU A 32 -17.77 -4.35 1.15
N LEU A 33 -19.09 -4.38 1.39
CA LEU A 33 -19.63 -4.25 2.74
C LEU A 33 -19.21 -5.41 3.65
N VAL A 34 -19.30 -6.64 3.13
CA VAL A 34 -18.94 -7.85 3.90
C VAL A 34 -17.42 -7.92 4.13
N THR A 35 -16.59 -7.46 3.18
CA THR A 35 -15.12 -7.42 3.40
C THR A 35 -14.74 -6.44 4.51
N VAL A 36 -15.29 -5.23 4.49
CA VAL A 36 -15.04 -4.24 5.56
C VAL A 36 -15.54 -4.76 6.91
N GLN A 37 -16.73 -5.38 6.92
CA GLN A 37 -17.30 -5.96 8.14
C GLN A 37 -16.45 -7.13 8.65
N HIS A 38 -16.01 -8.03 7.78
CA HIS A 38 -15.24 -9.22 8.16
C HIS A 38 -13.87 -8.86 8.76
N PHE A 39 -13.11 -8.00 8.09
CA PHE A 39 -11.75 -7.70 8.53
C PHE A 39 -11.70 -6.65 9.64
N PHE A 40 -12.60 -5.67 9.65
CA PHE A 40 -12.50 -4.50 10.50
C PHE A 40 -13.71 -4.28 11.43
N GLY A 41 -14.80 -5.01 11.23
CA GLY A 41 -16.03 -4.85 12.01
C GLY A 41 -16.84 -3.59 11.64
N GLY A 42 -16.62 -3.04 10.44
CA GLY A 42 -17.29 -1.85 9.91
C GLY A 42 -16.39 -0.63 9.84
N PHE A 43 -16.84 0.40 9.12
CA PHE A 43 -16.11 1.67 9.00
C PHE A 43 -16.00 2.40 10.34
N ASP A 44 -17.03 2.34 11.18
CA ASP A 44 -17.02 3.00 12.49
C ASP A 44 -15.90 2.51 13.39
N ARG A 45 -15.63 1.20 13.36
CA ARG A 45 -14.56 0.60 14.16
C ARG A 45 -13.17 1.00 13.68
N ILE A 46 -13.00 1.26 12.38
CA ILE A 46 -11.72 1.77 11.84
C ILE A 46 -11.39 3.11 12.49
N PHE A 47 -12.38 3.97 12.67
CA PHE A 47 -12.20 5.35 13.10
C PHE A 47 -12.61 5.64 14.55
N GLN A 48 -12.99 4.64 15.34
CA GLN A 48 -13.52 4.80 16.70
C GLN A 48 -12.58 5.55 17.66
N LYS A 49 -11.28 5.59 17.38
CA LYS A 49 -10.27 6.25 18.22
C LYS A 49 -9.94 7.66 17.77
N VAL A 50 -10.49 8.13 16.66
CA VAL A 50 -10.27 9.49 16.20
C VAL A 50 -11.22 10.42 16.95
N HIS A 51 -10.66 11.35 17.72
CA HIS A 51 -11.44 12.34 18.45
C HIS A 51 -12.07 13.36 17.50
N ASP A 52 -13.35 13.65 17.70
CA ASP A 52 -14.05 14.69 16.95
C ASP A 52 -13.87 16.05 17.66
N PRO A 53 -13.10 16.97 17.09
CA PRO A 53 -12.84 18.28 17.70
C PRO A 53 -13.99 19.28 17.51
N ARG A 54 -15.06 18.90 16.79
CA ARG A 54 -16.19 19.78 16.50
C ARG A 54 -17.09 19.90 17.71
N HIS A 55 -17.72 21.08 17.87
CA HIS A 55 -18.68 21.27 18.95
C HIS A 55 -19.93 20.40 18.73
N PRO A 56 -20.40 19.63 19.72
CA PRO A 56 -21.47 18.63 19.54
C PRO A 56 -22.76 19.19 18.91
N VAL A 57 -23.14 20.41 19.25
CA VAL A 57 -24.37 21.08 18.74
C VAL A 57 -24.34 21.32 17.22
N PHE A 58 -23.14 21.40 16.63
CA PHE A 58 -22.96 21.66 15.19
C PHE A 58 -22.61 20.42 14.38
N ILE A 59 -22.70 19.23 14.98
CA ILE A 59 -22.41 17.96 14.30
C ILE A 59 -23.66 17.47 13.55
N THR A 60 -23.67 17.65 12.23
CA THR A 60 -24.69 17.05 11.36
C THR A 60 -24.34 15.59 11.03
N TYR A 61 -23.06 15.30 10.83
CA TYR A 61 -22.57 13.95 10.49
C TYR A 61 -21.53 13.50 11.52
N PRO A 62 -21.65 12.29 12.10
CA PRO A 62 -20.61 11.73 12.95
C PRO A 62 -19.25 11.69 12.23
N LEU A 63 -18.15 11.89 12.97
CA LEU A 63 -16.81 11.90 12.39
C LEU A 63 -16.46 10.62 11.64
N PRO A 64 -16.79 9.40 12.11
CA PRO A 64 -16.55 8.18 11.36
C PRO A 64 -17.20 8.18 9.95
N VAL A 65 -18.39 8.78 9.82
CA VAL A 65 -19.08 8.93 8.52
C VAL A 65 -18.31 9.85 7.58
N MET A 66 -17.80 10.97 8.12
CA MET A 66 -16.98 11.91 7.34
C MET A 66 -15.70 11.23 6.85
N LEU A 67 -15.01 10.48 7.71
CA LEU A 67 -13.78 9.74 7.35
C LEU A 67 -14.07 8.60 6.37
N ALA A 68 -15.16 7.87 6.57
CA ALA A 68 -15.60 6.82 5.64
C ALA A 68 -15.96 7.38 4.25
N THR A 69 -16.51 8.62 4.18
CA THR A 69 -16.78 9.31 2.91
C THR A 69 -15.47 9.53 2.13
N GLY A 70 -14.40 9.95 2.81
CA GLY A 70 -13.07 10.08 2.19
C GLY A 70 -12.51 8.75 1.73
N VAL A 71 -12.65 7.68 2.52
CA VAL A 71 -12.25 6.33 2.09
C VAL A 71 -13.02 5.89 0.84
N LEU A 72 -14.35 6.09 0.81
CA LEU A 72 -15.18 5.75 -0.35
C LEU A 72 -14.80 6.57 -1.58
N MET A 73 -14.44 7.86 -1.43
CA MET A 73 -13.95 8.68 -2.53
C MET A 73 -12.75 8.02 -3.24
N PHE A 74 -11.78 7.54 -2.48
CA PHE A 74 -10.61 6.84 -3.03
C PHE A 74 -10.94 5.44 -3.52
N LEU A 75 -11.73 4.68 -2.79
CA LEU A 75 -12.10 3.31 -3.13
C LEU A 75 -12.85 3.24 -4.47
N LEU A 76 -13.74 4.20 -4.70
CA LEU A 76 -14.54 4.34 -5.92
C LEU A 76 -13.86 5.17 -7.02
N ARG A 77 -12.61 5.60 -6.82
CA ARG A 77 -11.81 6.35 -7.79
C ARG A 77 -12.49 7.63 -8.29
N LEU A 78 -13.07 8.42 -7.38
CA LEU A 78 -13.77 9.64 -7.77
C LEU A 78 -12.84 10.75 -8.32
N GLY A 79 -11.54 10.68 -8.05
CA GLY A 79 -10.51 11.56 -8.61
C GLY A 79 -10.47 12.99 -8.05
N ALA A 80 -11.57 13.49 -7.50
CA ALA A 80 -11.62 14.82 -6.90
C ALA A 80 -12.70 14.92 -5.83
N ARG A 81 -12.49 15.76 -4.82
CA ARG A 81 -13.42 16.01 -3.71
C ARG A 81 -14.82 16.43 -4.16
N ARG A 82 -14.93 17.30 -5.17
CA ARG A 82 -16.22 17.74 -5.74
C ARG A 82 -17.07 16.59 -6.30
N GLN A 83 -16.46 15.49 -6.69
CA GLN A 83 -17.16 14.32 -7.22
C GLN A 83 -17.97 13.58 -6.15
N ILE A 84 -17.71 13.80 -4.88
CA ILE A 84 -18.54 13.30 -3.78
C ILE A 84 -20.00 13.77 -3.96
N ALA A 85 -20.19 15.08 -4.22
CA ALA A 85 -21.52 15.64 -4.43
C ALA A 85 -22.20 15.09 -5.69
N LEU A 86 -21.44 14.85 -6.77
CA LEU A 86 -21.99 14.40 -8.05
C LEU A 86 -22.26 12.90 -8.10
N LEU A 87 -21.39 12.10 -7.50
CA LEU A 87 -21.38 10.65 -7.69
C LEU A 87 -21.89 9.86 -6.46
N LEU A 88 -21.70 10.36 -5.25
CA LEU A 88 -22.22 9.74 -4.03
C LEU A 88 -23.50 10.39 -3.55
N ARG A 89 -23.57 11.71 -3.53
CA ARG A 89 -24.75 12.46 -3.08
C ARG A 89 -25.83 12.65 -4.15
N GLN A 90 -25.51 12.40 -5.42
CA GLN A 90 -26.43 12.46 -6.56
C GLN A 90 -27.29 13.75 -6.64
N ASN A 91 -26.64 14.93 -6.54
CA ASN A 91 -27.30 16.22 -6.62
C ASN A 91 -28.48 16.41 -5.63
N GLY A 92 -28.33 15.91 -4.42
CA GLY A 92 -29.34 16.01 -3.35
C GLY A 92 -30.33 14.84 -3.31
N ARG A 93 -30.30 13.93 -4.27
CA ARG A 93 -30.95 12.62 -4.10
C ARG A 93 -29.99 11.73 -3.34
N SER A 94 -30.36 11.37 -2.12
CA SER A 94 -29.52 10.47 -1.35
C SER A 94 -29.42 9.11 -2.05
N SER A 95 -28.23 8.56 -2.02
CA SER A 95 -28.06 7.15 -2.30
C SER A 95 -28.63 6.40 -1.11
N THR A 96 -29.72 5.70 -1.27
CA THR A 96 -30.32 4.84 -0.22
C THR A 96 -29.30 3.88 0.39
N LYS A 97 -28.22 3.53 -0.33
CA LYS A 97 -27.13 2.71 0.15
C LYS A 97 -26.24 3.43 1.17
N PHE A 98 -25.86 4.68 0.91
CA PHE A 98 -25.04 5.45 1.84
C PHE A 98 -25.78 5.66 3.16
N GLU A 99 -27.05 6.06 3.08
CA GLU A 99 -27.92 6.26 4.23
C GLU A 99 -28.07 4.99 5.06
N ALA A 100 -28.39 3.87 4.41
CA ALA A 100 -28.60 2.60 5.08
C ALA A 100 -27.29 1.99 5.66
N VAL A 101 -26.12 2.31 5.08
CA VAL A 101 -24.80 1.84 5.58
C VAL A 101 -24.38 2.64 6.79
N PHE A 102 -24.63 3.96 6.80
CA PHE A 102 -24.09 4.86 7.82
C PHE A 102 -25.14 5.45 8.76
N ASP A 103 -26.41 5.07 8.59
CA ASP A 103 -27.53 5.57 9.37
C ASP A 103 -27.59 7.12 9.43
N VAL A 104 -27.54 7.73 8.25
CA VAL A 104 -27.59 9.19 8.07
C VAL A 104 -28.59 9.56 6.98
N GLU A 105 -29.12 10.77 6.99
CA GLU A 105 -30.10 11.21 6.01
C GLU A 105 -29.51 11.43 4.59
N THR A 106 -28.27 11.88 4.51
CA THR A 106 -27.61 12.15 3.23
C THR A 106 -26.09 11.93 3.31
N CYS A 107 -25.42 11.77 2.16
CA CYS A 107 -23.96 11.79 2.08
C CYS A 107 -23.43 13.21 2.35
N PRO A 108 -22.38 13.38 3.15
CA PRO A 108 -21.74 14.68 3.39
C PRO A 108 -21.26 15.35 2.10
N HIS A 109 -21.32 16.67 2.04
CA HIS A 109 -20.71 17.43 0.94
C HIS A 109 -19.17 17.42 1.06
N GLY A 110 -18.45 17.40 -0.08
CA GLY A 110 -16.99 17.37 -0.09
C GLY A 110 -16.32 18.52 0.67
N ASP A 111 -16.92 19.74 0.67
CA ASP A 111 -16.40 20.87 1.43
C ASP A 111 -16.62 20.72 2.94
N SER A 112 -17.73 20.09 3.34
CA SER A 112 -17.97 19.78 4.76
C SER A 112 -16.96 18.74 5.26
N VAL A 113 -16.63 17.75 4.43
CA VAL A 113 -15.60 16.75 4.68
C VAL A 113 -14.25 17.41 4.89
N ASP A 114 -13.83 18.29 3.98
CA ASP A 114 -12.57 19.02 4.05
C ASP A 114 -12.47 19.91 5.32
N LYS A 115 -13.51 20.70 5.61
CA LYS A 115 -13.56 21.53 6.83
C LYS A 115 -13.46 20.72 8.12
N ALA A 116 -14.00 19.49 8.14
CA ALA A 116 -13.86 18.61 9.28
C ALA A 116 -12.42 18.12 9.42
N TYR A 117 -11.75 17.76 8.30
CA TYR A 117 -10.38 17.23 8.30
C TYR A 117 -9.34 18.24 8.73
N GLN A 118 -9.53 19.54 8.42
CA GLN A 118 -8.63 20.63 8.81
C GLN A 118 -8.41 20.75 10.33
N ARG A 119 -9.30 20.16 11.14
CA ARG A 119 -9.27 20.24 12.61
C ARG A 119 -8.80 18.96 13.28
N LEU A 120 -8.50 17.91 12.51
CA LEU A 120 -8.14 16.60 13.06
C LEU A 120 -6.69 16.56 13.53
N ILE A 121 -6.45 15.69 14.50
CA ILE A 121 -5.11 15.31 14.92
C ILE A 121 -4.64 14.20 13.96
N VAL A 122 -3.67 14.51 13.10
CA VAL A 122 -3.18 13.63 12.03
C VAL A 122 -2.72 12.28 12.58
N GLU A 123 -2.07 12.27 13.74
CA GLU A 123 -1.57 11.06 14.41
C GLU A 123 -2.69 10.08 14.75
N GLN A 124 -3.88 10.57 15.11
CA GLN A 124 -5.03 9.69 15.39
C GLN A 124 -5.58 9.05 14.12
N VAL A 125 -5.56 9.75 13.00
CA VAL A 125 -5.92 9.17 11.70
C VAL A 125 -4.84 8.17 11.24
N GLN A 126 -3.57 8.47 11.49
CA GLN A 126 -2.46 7.53 11.26
C GLN A 126 -2.64 6.24 12.09
N GLU A 127 -3.09 6.34 13.34
CA GLU A 127 -3.39 5.17 14.17
C GLU A 127 -4.50 4.30 13.55
N SER A 128 -5.45 4.87 12.83
CA SER A 128 -6.46 4.11 12.10
C SER A 128 -5.85 3.33 10.92
N VAL A 129 -4.91 3.94 10.17
CA VAL A 129 -4.16 3.24 9.10
C VAL A 129 -3.38 2.07 9.68
N THR A 130 -2.55 2.34 10.69
CA THR A 130 -1.73 1.33 11.39
C THR A 130 -2.61 0.21 11.95
N GLY A 131 -3.75 0.56 12.57
CA GLY A 131 -4.70 -0.37 13.16
C GLY A 131 -5.34 -1.33 12.16
N THR A 132 -5.55 -0.91 10.90
CA THR A 132 -6.06 -1.82 9.85
C THR A 132 -5.06 -2.93 9.56
N THR A 133 -3.79 -2.60 9.33
CA THR A 133 -2.74 -3.60 9.07
C THR A 133 -2.42 -4.44 10.30
N GLU A 134 -2.38 -3.83 11.50
CA GLU A 134 -2.23 -4.57 12.75
C GLU A 134 -3.33 -5.62 12.94
N THR A 135 -4.58 -5.28 12.59
CA THR A 135 -5.70 -6.23 12.67
C THR A 135 -5.49 -7.43 11.76
N LEU A 136 -4.99 -7.23 10.54
CA LEU A 136 -4.66 -8.31 9.62
C LEU A 136 -3.51 -9.19 10.15
N ILE A 137 -2.50 -8.60 10.77
CA ILE A 137 -1.41 -9.33 11.42
C ILE A 137 -1.94 -10.15 12.61
N ARG A 138 -2.68 -9.53 13.53
CA ARG A 138 -3.22 -10.17 14.73
C ARG A 138 -4.15 -11.33 14.40
N ASN A 139 -4.97 -11.18 13.37
CA ASN A 139 -5.87 -12.23 12.88
C ASN A 139 -5.17 -13.27 11.99
N LYS A 140 -3.84 -13.23 11.91
CA LYS A 140 -2.99 -14.16 11.16
C LYS A 140 -3.24 -14.19 9.64
N VAL A 141 -3.94 -13.20 9.08
CA VAL A 141 -4.23 -13.11 7.65
C VAL A 141 -2.95 -13.04 6.82
N LEU A 142 -1.91 -12.37 7.35
CA LEU A 142 -0.64 -12.11 6.66
C LEU A 142 0.48 -13.11 7.03
N TYR A 143 0.25 -14.10 7.88
CA TYR A 143 1.29 -15.02 8.36
C TYR A 143 1.90 -15.89 7.27
N ARG A 144 1.12 -16.27 6.26
CA ARG A 144 1.60 -17.06 5.12
C ARG A 144 2.63 -16.34 4.22
N TYR A 145 2.78 -15.03 4.40
CA TYR A 145 3.67 -14.20 3.60
C TYR A 145 4.98 -13.85 4.31
N ARG A 146 5.23 -14.45 5.47
CA ARG A 146 6.46 -14.20 6.22
C ARG A 146 7.65 -14.91 5.56
N LEU A 147 8.75 -14.19 5.45
CA LEU A 147 10.04 -14.76 5.03
C LEU A 147 10.51 -15.76 6.10
N PHE A 148 10.92 -16.95 5.69
CA PHE A 148 11.32 -18.06 6.57
C PHE A 148 10.26 -18.37 7.64
N ASP A 149 8.97 -18.26 7.30
CA ASP A 149 7.82 -18.42 8.21
C ASP A 149 7.89 -17.58 9.50
N ARG A 150 8.77 -16.60 9.53
CA ARG A 150 9.06 -15.80 10.72
C ARG A 150 8.94 -14.30 10.51
N TYR A 151 9.57 -13.72 9.50
CA TYR A 151 9.76 -12.28 9.38
C TYR A 151 8.72 -11.64 8.44
N PHE A 152 8.06 -10.59 8.91
CA PHE A 152 7.26 -9.73 8.04
C PHE A 152 8.18 -8.81 7.24
N LEU A 153 8.03 -8.80 5.93
CA LEU A 153 8.79 -7.94 5.04
C LEU A 153 8.21 -6.53 5.06
N VAL A 154 8.99 -5.57 5.50
CA VAL A 154 8.59 -4.16 5.56
C VAL A 154 9.50 -3.37 4.62
N SER A 155 8.97 -2.97 3.48
CA SER A 155 9.65 -2.04 2.58
C SER A 155 9.40 -0.62 3.03
N ILE A 156 10.46 0.20 3.09
CA ILE A 156 10.37 1.62 3.42
C ILE A 156 10.94 2.42 2.27
N ASP A 157 10.15 3.33 1.72
CA ASP A 157 10.53 4.13 0.55
C ASP A 157 9.80 5.49 0.55
N GLY A 158 10.41 6.46 -0.13
CA GLY A 158 9.88 7.81 -0.27
C GLY A 158 9.03 8.00 -1.52
N THR A 159 8.06 8.92 -1.46
CA THR A 159 7.35 9.42 -2.64
C THR A 159 6.88 10.86 -2.46
N GLY A 160 6.71 11.58 -3.57
CA GLY A 160 6.05 12.90 -3.55
C GLY A 160 4.55 12.75 -3.28
N MET A 161 4.04 13.59 -2.39
CA MET A 161 2.61 13.72 -2.13
C MET A 161 2.03 14.94 -2.86
N LEU A 162 2.65 16.10 -2.67
CA LEU A 162 2.24 17.36 -3.28
C LEU A 162 3.45 18.10 -3.86
N THR A 163 3.25 18.80 -4.98
CA THR A 163 4.29 19.60 -5.64
C THR A 163 3.68 20.92 -6.12
N PHE A 164 4.38 22.03 -5.90
CA PHE A 164 3.93 23.37 -6.23
C PHE A 164 5.05 24.16 -6.94
N SER A 165 4.65 25.09 -7.80
CA SER A 165 5.57 26.05 -8.45
C SER A 165 5.94 27.23 -7.54
N GLU A 166 5.12 27.49 -6.51
CA GLU A 166 5.29 28.57 -5.55
C GLU A 166 5.26 27.99 -4.12
N ARG A 167 5.84 28.74 -3.18
CA ARG A 167 5.85 28.32 -1.77
C ARG A 167 4.42 28.26 -1.24
N HIS A 168 4.00 27.07 -0.80
CA HIS A 168 2.65 26.81 -0.34
C HIS A 168 2.50 26.99 1.19
N CYS A 169 3.52 26.60 1.96
CA CYS A 169 3.53 26.70 3.42
C CYS A 169 4.98 26.78 3.93
N ASP A 170 5.14 27.01 5.24
CA ASP A 170 6.46 27.08 5.88
C ASP A 170 7.18 25.72 5.97
N HIS A 171 6.46 24.62 5.84
CA HIS A 171 6.97 23.27 5.94
C HIS A 171 7.43 22.66 4.62
N CYS A 172 7.24 23.36 3.49
CA CYS A 172 7.67 22.88 2.18
C CYS A 172 9.18 22.62 2.13
N LEU A 173 9.57 21.48 1.56
CA LEU A 173 10.92 21.28 1.07
C LEU A 173 11.09 21.98 -0.29
N THR A 174 12.32 22.30 -0.63
CA THR A 174 12.65 22.97 -1.89
C THR A 174 13.68 22.14 -2.68
N MET A 175 13.50 22.12 -3.99
CA MET A 175 14.46 21.53 -4.92
C MET A 175 14.64 22.48 -6.10
N THR A 176 15.90 22.85 -6.40
CA THR A 176 16.21 23.68 -7.57
C THR A 176 16.86 22.83 -8.63
N HIS A 177 16.25 22.80 -9.81
CA HIS A 177 16.75 22.09 -10.97
C HIS A 177 16.71 23.01 -12.20
N HIS A 178 17.83 23.15 -12.90
CA HIS A 178 17.97 24.09 -14.05
C HIS A 178 17.46 25.51 -13.76
N GLY A 179 17.78 26.06 -12.58
CA GLY A 179 17.38 27.43 -12.19
C GLY A 179 15.90 27.58 -11.79
N ARG A 180 15.09 26.52 -11.84
CA ARG A 180 13.69 26.51 -11.42
C ARG A 180 13.54 25.88 -10.05
N THR A 181 13.00 26.61 -9.10
CA THR A 181 12.71 26.11 -7.75
C THR A 181 11.31 25.50 -7.71
N THR A 182 11.24 24.30 -7.16
CA THR A 182 10.00 23.59 -6.92
C THR A 182 9.85 23.38 -5.43
N TYR A 183 8.63 23.54 -4.93
CA TYR A 183 8.24 23.33 -3.53
C TYR A 183 7.45 22.02 -3.44
N TYR A 184 7.77 21.16 -2.48
CA TYR A 184 7.15 19.86 -2.43
C TYR A 184 7.04 19.31 -1.01
N HIS A 185 6.10 18.39 -0.83
CA HIS A 185 5.87 17.63 0.39
C HIS A 185 6.06 16.15 0.10
N PRO A 186 7.21 15.58 0.41
CA PRO A 186 7.43 14.15 0.31
C PRO A 186 6.95 13.44 1.57
N ILE A 187 6.75 12.15 1.43
CA ILE A 187 6.47 11.25 2.54
C ILE A 187 7.44 10.08 2.50
N LEU A 188 7.72 9.52 3.65
CA LEU A 188 8.38 8.23 3.80
C LEU A 188 7.37 7.23 4.35
N GLU A 189 7.16 6.15 3.63
CA GLU A 189 6.12 5.17 3.93
C GLU A 189 6.72 3.82 4.28
N ALA A 190 6.28 3.21 5.39
CA ALA A 190 6.57 1.83 5.71
C ALA A 190 5.38 0.97 5.30
N LYS A 191 5.58 0.04 4.36
CA LYS A 191 4.55 -0.90 3.90
C LYS A 191 4.99 -2.34 4.12
N LEU A 192 4.09 -3.15 4.66
CA LEU A 192 4.22 -4.59 4.63
C LEU A 192 3.99 -5.05 3.18
N VAL A 193 4.95 -5.74 2.61
CA VAL A 193 4.90 -6.25 1.24
C VAL A 193 4.85 -7.77 1.23
N THR A 194 4.20 -8.34 0.20
CA THR A 194 4.03 -9.78 0.07
C THR A 194 4.45 -10.27 -1.32
N ARG A 195 4.80 -11.54 -1.44
CA ARG A 195 5.13 -12.18 -2.72
C ARG A 195 3.98 -12.13 -3.73
N ASP A 196 2.73 -12.19 -3.26
CA ASP A 196 1.54 -12.15 -4.11
C ASP A 196 1.18 -10.71 -4.57
N GLY A 197 1.99 -9.69 -4.23
CA GLY A 197 1.77 -8.30 -4.65
C GLY A 197 0.81 -7.51 -3.76
N LEU A 198 0.44 -8.03 -2.59
CA LEU A 198 -0.29 -7.26 -1.59
C LEU A 198 0.66 -6.32 -0.85
N VAL A 199 0.23 -5.07 -0.64
CA VAL A 199 1.03 -4.01 -0.04
C VAL A 199 0.18 -3.22 0.94
N PHE A 200 0.46 -3.35 2.23
CA PHE A 200 -0.34 -2.74 3.31
C PHE A 200 0.46 -1.66 4.04
N SER A 201 -0.10 -0.46 4.16
CA SER A 201 0.51 0.63 4.93
C SER A 201 0.60 0.26 6.41
N LEU A 202 1.78 0.41 6.99
CA LEU A 202 2.02 0.29 8.42
C LEU A 202 2.10 1.66 9.07
N MET A 203 2.87 2.57 8.48
CA MET A 203 3.11 3.89 9.06
C MET A 203 3.68 4.85 8.02
N THR A 204 3.22 6.09 8.07
CA THR A 204 3.70 7.21 7.26
C THR A 204 4.50 8.18 8.12
N GLU A 205 5.59 8.70 7.59
CA GLU A 205 6.31 9.85 8.12
C GLU A 205 6.25 10.97 7.08
N PHE A 206 5.66 12.10 7.45
CA PHE A 206 5.64 13.30 6.61
C PHE A 206 6.98 14.01 6.72
N VAL A 207 7.66 14.19 5.59
CA VAL A 207 8.98 14.82 5.55
C VAL A 207 8.77 16.31 5.39
N GLU A 208 9.03 17.08 6.44
CA GLU A 208 8.68 18.50 6.52
C GLU A 208 9.78 19.30 7.19
N ASN A 209 10.03 20.48 6.70
CA ASN A 209 10.87 21.42 7.41
C ASN A 209 10.17 21.89 8.69
N PRO A 210 10.88 22.01 9.84
CA PRO A 210 10.31 22.66 11.02
C PRO A 210 10.03 24.13 10.71
N ALA A 211 9.03 24.72 11.40
CA ALA A 211 8.63 26.11 11.21
C ALA A 211 9.75 27.13 11.50
N GLN A 212 10.76 26.75 12.30
CA GLN A 212 11.94 27.54 12.54
C GLN A 212 13.01 27.21 11.49
N TYR A 213 13.65 28.26 10.96
CA TYR A 213 14.71 28.14 9.98
C TYR A 213 15.85 27.26 10.49
N LEU A 214 16.19 26.24 9.74
CA LEU A 214 17.34 25.39 9.97
C LEU A 214 18.29 25.47 8.77
N ASP A 215 19.59 25.35 9.02
CA ASP A 215 20.62 25.35 7.98
C ASP A 215 20.47 24.20 6.96
N LYS A 216 19.80 23.13 7.32
CA LYS A 216 19.56 21.96 6.44
C LYS A 216 18.10 21.52 6.48
N GLN A 217 17.53 21.35 5.31
CA GLN A 217 16.21 20.77 5.13
C GLN A 217 16.12 19.36 5.74
N ASP A 218 14.88 18.95 6.04
CA ASP A 218 14.58 17.56 6.36
C ASP A 218 14.86 16.65 5.15
N CYS A 219 15.07 15.36 5.39
CA CYS A 219 15.37 14.39 4.34
C CYS A 219 14.89 12.99 4.73
N GLU A 220 14.84 12.10 3.75
CA GLU A 220 14.40 10.72 3.93
C GLU A 220 15.18 9.95 5.02
N LEU A 221 16.48 10.19 5.16
CA LEU A 221 17.29 9.51 6.18
C LEU A 221 16.90 9.96 7.60
N LYS A 222 16.69 11.26 7.83
CA LYS A 222 16.20 11.78 9.11
C LYS A 222 14.78 11.28 9.40
N ALA A 223 13.93 11.30 8.39
CA ALA A 223 12.57 10.77 8.47
C ALA A 223 12.57 9.26 8.79
N PHE A 224 13.51 8.49 8.23
CA PHE A 224 13.65 7.07 8.54
C PHE A 224 13.93 6.83 10.03
N TYR A 225 14.79 7.62 10.67
CA TYR A 225 15.07 7.45 12.10
C TYR A 225 13.82 7.65 12.95
N ARG A 226 13.03 8.69 12.66
CA ARG A 226 11.75 8.95 13.36
C ARG A 226 10.74 7.83 13.11
N LEU A 227 10.61 7.41 11.84
CA LEU A 227 9.72 6.32 11.45
C LEU A 227 10.08 5.00 12.12
N ALA A 228 11.37 4.65 12.16
CA ALA A 228 11.87 3.43 12.78
C ALA A 228 11.58 3.39 14.30
N GLU A 229 11.78 4.50 14.99
CA GLU A 229 11.44 4.62 16.43
C GLU A 229 9.94 4.43 16.67
N ARG A 230 9.08 5.09 15.87
CA ARG A 230 7.62 4.97 15.95
C ARG A 230 7.16 3.54 15.64
N LEU A 231 7.73 2.90 14.61
CA LEU A 231 7.45 1.50 14.26
C LEU A 231 7.83 0.56 15.41
N LYS A 232 9.03 0.73 16.01
CA LYS A 232 9.46 -0.10 17.14
C LYS A 232 8.56 0.08 18.36
N LYS A 233 8.19 1.31 18.67
CA LYS A 233 7.25 1.62 19.77
C LYS A 233 5.89 0.96 19.53
N ARG A 234 5.38 1.01 18.31
CA ARG A 234 4.06 0.47 17.96
C ARG A 234 4.04 -1.04 17.86
N PHE A 235 5.12 -1.63 17.34
CA PHE A 235 5.29 -3.06 17.11
C PHE A 235 6.51 -3.63 17.84
N PRO A 236 6.56 -3.61 19.17
CA PRO A 236 7.78 -3.91 19.92
C PRO A 236 8.27 -5.36 19.74
N ARG A 237 7.39 -6.30 19.40
CA ARG A 237 7.68 -7.74 19.25
C ARG A 237 7.51 -8.28 17.82
N LEU A 238 7.11 -7.44 16.87
CA LEU A 238 6.93 -7.89 15.50
C LEU A 238 8.29 -8.24 14.88
N PRO A 239 8.49 -9.46 14.38
CA PRO A 239 9.73 -9.84 13.71
C PRO A 239 9.75 -9.20 12.31
N ILE A 240 10.42 -8.07 12.19
CA ILE A 240 10.53 -7.29 10.96
C ILE A 240 11.81 -7.66 10.21
N CYS A 241 11.71 -7.80 8.89
CA CYS A 241 12.83 -7.72 7.96
C CYS A 241 12.63 -6.48 7.09
N LEU A 242 13.53 -5.49 7.22
CA LEU A 242 13.48 -4.26 6.43
C LEU A 242 14.00 -4.51 5.02
N LEU A 243 13.27 -4.02 4.02
CA LEU A 243 13.69 -3.97 2.63
C LEU A 243 13.93 -2.51 2.24
N LYS A 244 15.15 -2.20 1.82
CA LYS A 244 15.55 -0.83 1.50
C LYS A 244 16.37 -0.76 0.21
N ASP A 245 16.41 0.42 -0.39
CA ASP A 245 17.30 0.70 -1.51
C ASP A 245 18.74 0.97 -1.05
N GLY A 246 19.65 1.15 -1.99
CA GLY A 246 21.07 1.31 -1.73
C GLY A 246 21.47 2.59 -0.97
N LEU A 247 20.61 3.59 -0.91
CA LEU A 247 20.84 4.82 -0.13
C LEU A 247 20.95 4.50 1.37
N PHE A 248 20.27 3.45 1.81
CA PHE A 248 20.22 3.03 3.22
C PHE A 248 21.23 1.94 3.58
N ALA A 249 22.15 1.57 2.67
CA ALA A 249 23.27 0.69 2.97
C ALA A 249 24.35 1.50 3.70
N ASN A 250 24.20 1.70 5.02
CA ASN A 250 25.11 2.49 5.84
C ASN A 250 25.07 2.07 7.32
N GLY A 251 26.13 2.36 8.06
CA GLY A 251 26.32 1.96 9.47
C GLY A 251 25.17 2.39 10.39
N PRO A 252 24.70 3.64 10.38
CA PRO A 252 23.59 4.07 11.21
C PRO A 252 22.29 3.27 11.01
N VAL A 253 21.99 2.81 9.79
CA VAL A 253 20.85 1.94 9.52
C VAL A 253 21.07 0.54 10.08
N PHE A 254 22.30 0.01 9.95
CA PHE A 254 22.66 -1.29 10.53
C PHE A 254 22.54 -1.26 12.05
N SER A 255 23.08 -0.23 12.72
CA SER A 255 22.96 -0.03 14.17
C SER A 255 21.51 0.01 14.66
N ILE A 256 20.60 0.67 13.92
CA ILE A 256 19.18 0.70 14.25
C ILE A 256 18.57 -0.71 14.16
N CYS A 257 18.89 -1.45 13.10
CA CYS A 257 18.39 -2.81 12.93
C CYS A 257 18.89 -3.74 14.04
N GLU A 258 20.15 -3.62 14.46
CA GLU A 258 20.74 -4.34 15.58
C GLU A 258 20.05 -3.98 16.90
N LYS A 259 19.94 -2.68 17.20
CA LYS A 259 19.26 -2.15 18.40
C LYS A 259 17.83 -2.66 18.54
N TYR A 260 17.09 -2.76 17.42
CA TYR A 260 15.69 -3.17 17.43
C TYR A 260 15.49 -4.66 17.20
N HIS A 261 16.56 -5.42 16.99
CA HIS A 261 16.55 -6.84 16.63
C HIS A 261 15.77 -7.10 15.33
N TRP A 262 15.89 -6.20 14.37
CA TRP A 262 15.35 -6.34 13.04
C TRP A 262 16.33 -7.01 12.10
N LYS A 263 15.83 -7.76 11.16
CA LYS A 263 16.58 -8.21 10.00
C LYS A 263 16.47 -7.17 8.89
N TYR A 264 17.41 -7.20 7.95
CA TYR A 264 17.34 -6.36 6.77
C TYR A 264 17.88 -7.09 5.54
N ILE A 265 17.37 -6.67 4.36
CA ILE A 265 17.92 -7.00 3.04
C ILE A 265 17.90 -5.68 2.25
N ILE A 266 19.09 -5.12 2.04
CA ILE A 266 19.25 -3.81 1.41
C ILE A 266 19.97 -4.01 0.08
N VAL A 267 19.50 -3.33 -0.99
CA VAL A 267 20.19 -3.36 -2.28
C VAL A 267 21.59 -2.79 -2.13
N LEU A 268 22.60 -3.53 -2.55
CA LEU A 268 23.98 -3.07 -2.53
C LEU A 268 24.35 -2.57 -3.94
N GLN A 269 24.35 -1.27 -4.11
CA GLN A 269 24.74 -0.61 -5.38
C GLN A 269 26.25 -0.72 -5.59
N GLU A 270 26.71 -0.73 -6.83
CA GLU A 270 28.13 -0.94 -7.19
C GLU A 270 29.09 0.04 -6.53
N LYS A 271 28.67 1.28 -6.29
CA LYS A 271 29.49 2.33 -5.67
C LYS A 271 29.30 2.45 -4.14
N SER A 272 28.38 1.69 -3.55
CA SER A 272 28.11 1.72 -2.11
C SER A 272 29.05 0.79 -1.36
N LEU A 273 29.53 1.23 -0.19
CA LEU A 273 30.38 0.47 0.73
C LEU A 273 31.59 -0.18 0.02
N PRO A 274 32.56 0.60 -0.51
CA PRO A 274 33.69 0.08 -1.28
C PRO A 274 34.46 -1.04 -0.56
N SER A 275 34.73 -0.89 0.73
CA SER A 275 35.45 -1.89 1.54
C SER A 275 34.72 -3.24 1.60
N VAL A 276 33.38 -3.22 1.72
CA VAL A 276 32.55 -4.44 1.68
C VAL A 276 32.59 -5.08 0.29
N GLN A 277 32.57 -4.26 -0.78
CA GLN A 277 32.65 -4.76 -2.15
C GLN A 277 33.99 -5.43 -2.43
N GLU A 278 35.09 -4.84 -1.99
CA GLU A 278 36.46 -5.37 -2.14
C GLU A 278 36.61 -6.68 -1.39
N GLN A 279 36.22 -6.72 -0.11
CA GLN A 279 36.26 -7.93 0.68
C GLN A 279 35.38 -9.04 0.08
N PHE A 280 34.15 -8.71 -0.36
CA PHE A 280 33.28 -9.67 -1.04
C PHE A 280 33.96 -10.31 -2.25
N ASN A 281 34.57 -9.50 -3.12
CA ASN A 281 35.21 -10.01 -4.32
C ASN A 281 36.48 -10.81 -4.00
N ALA A 282 37.29 -10.37 -3.04
CA ALA A 282 38.52 -11.05 -2.65
C ALA A 282 38.26 -12.42 -1.98
N LEU A 283 37.13 -12.52 -1.24
CA LEU A 283 36.81 -13.76 -0.51
C LEU A 283 36.09 -14.80 -1.37
N LEU A 284 35.59 -14.45 -2.54
CA LEU A 284 34.87 -15.43 -3.41
C LEU A 284 35.70 -16.66 -3.75
N ASP A 285 36.98 -16.49 -4.02
CA ASP A 285 37.87 -17.59 -4.40
C ASP A 285 38.27 -18.47 -3.21
N PHE A 286 38.12 -17.96 -1.98
CA PHE A 286 38.43 -18.70 -0.74
C PHE A 286 37.20 -19.54 -0.26
N PHE A 287 35.99 -19.22 -0.74
CA PHE A 287 34.77 -19.93 -0.37
C PHE A 287 34.01 -20.45 -1.60
N PRO A 288 34.64 -21.36 -2.39
CA PRO A 288 34.03 -21.86 -3.61
C PRO A 288 32.71 -22.63 -3.39
N GLU A 289 32.50 -23.15 -2.17
CA GLU A 289 31.25 -23.83 -1.78
C GLU A 289 30.06 -22.86 -1.60
N ASN A 290 30.32 -21.56 -1.43
CA ASN A 290 29.29 -20.55 -1.26
C ASN A 290 28.68 -20.11 -2.58
N HIS A 291 28.24 -21.08 -3.37
CA HIS A 291 27.52 -20.85 -4.62
C HIS A 291 26.33 -21.79 -4.77
N LEU A 292 25.35 -21.37 -5.58
CA LEU A 292 24.22 -22.19 -5.94
C LEU A 292 23.70 -21.78 -7.34
N ARG A 293 23.44 -22.79 -8.17
CA ARG A 293 22.75 -22.63 -9.43
C ARG A 293 21.30 -23.07 -9.27
N PHE A 294 20.36 -22.24 -9.70
CA PHE A 294 18.93 -22.49 -9.54
C PHE A 294 18.17 -22.15 -10.82
N PHE A 295 17.18 -22.97 -11.13
CA PHE A 295 16.28 -22.78 -12.26
C PHE A 295 14.87 -22.59 -11.72
N PRO A 296 14.36 -21.35 -11.66
CA PRO A 296 12.97 -21.09 -11.32
C PRO A 296 12.02 -21.84 -12.25
N ALA A 297 10.93 -22.39 -11.70
CA ALA A 297 9.87 -22.99 -12.51
C ALA A 297 9.03 -21.87 -13.17
N ASP A 298 9.62 -21.15 -14.11
CA ASP A 298 8.96 -20.10 -14.87
C ASP A 298 8.93 -20.44 -16.38
N GLN A 299 8.07 -19.73 -17.12
CA GLN A 299 7.94 -19.91 -18.58
C GLN A 299 9.11 -19.33 -19.37
N TYR A 300 10.07 -18.66 -18.71
CA TYR A 300 11.14 -17.89 -19.36
C TYR A 300 12.48 -18.61 -19.38
N GLN A 301 12.57 -19.86 -18.91
CA GLN A 301 13.82 -20.61 -18.80
C GLN A 301 14.91 -19.81 -18.05
N THR A 302 14.50 -19.14 -16.98
CA THR A 302 15.40 -18.31 -16.19
C THR A 302 16.44 -19.17 -15.49
N GLU A 303 17.68 -18.76 -15.54
CA GLU A 303 18.79 -19.36 -14.80
C GLU A 303 19.33 -18.33 -13.81
N GLN A 304 19.54 -18.73 -12.55
CA GLN A 304 20.09 -17.91 -11.48
C GLN A 304 21.34 -18.53 -10.89
N HIS A 305 22.42 -17.76 -10.83
CA HIS A 305 23.67 -18.11 -10.17
C HIS A 305 23.85 -17.21 -8.94
N PHE A 306 23.84 -17.83 -7.77
CA PHE A 306 24.04 -17.17 -6.50
C PHE A 306 25.48 -17.37 -6.01
N HIS A 307 26.09 -16.32 -5.47
CA HIS A 307 27.34 -16.36 -4.71
C HIS A 307 27.17 -15.51 -3.47
N TRP A 308 27.71 -15.95 -2.33
CA TRP A 308 27.57 -15.21 -1.09
C TRP A 308 28.82 -15.31 -0.21
N ILE A 309 29.06 -14.26 0.57
CA ILE A 309 30.05 -14.24 1.64
C ILE A 309 29.35 -13.78 2.91
N ASN A 310 29.59 -14.50 4.00
CA ASN A 310 29.09 -14.15 5.33
C ASN A 310 30.17 -13.45 6.13
N ASP A 311 29.73 -12.75 7.19
CA ASP A 311 30.57 -12.20 8.24
C ASP A 311 31.68 -11.26 7.71
N ILE A 312 31.35 -10.46 6.67
CA ILE A 312 32.22 -9.38 6.19
C ILE A 312 32.20 -8.27 7.23
N GLU A 313 33.41 -7.89 7.69
CA GLU A 313 33.56 -6.77 8.61
C GLU A 313 33.41 -5.43 7.89
N TYR A 314 32.63 -4.55 8.48
CA TYR A 314 32.46 -3.18 8.02
C TYR A 314 32.52 -2.21 9.19
N VAL A 315 33.49 -1.33 9.18
CA VAL A 315 33.65 -0.23 10.15
C VAL A 315 33.02 1.03 9.53
N ASP A 316 32.08 1.63 10.22
CA ASP A 316 31.41 2.84 9.75
C ASP A 316 32.20 4.12 10.06
N SER A 317 31.72 5.27 9.62
CA SER A 317 32.39 6.58 9.85
C SER A 317 32.39 7.04 11.30
N LYS A 318 31.82 6.27 12.22
CA LYS A 318 31.82 6.50 13.67
C LYS A 318 32.62 5.45 14.43
N ASP A 319 33.44 4.70 13.71
CA ASP A 319 34.25 3.59 14.26
C ASP A 319 33.40 2.47 14.91
N VAL A 320 32.14 2.29 14.41
CA VAL A 320 31.27 1.17 14.83
C VAL A 320 31.49 0.00 13.91
N GLU A 321 31.82 -1.16 14.48
CA GLU A 321 31.95 -2.42 13.73
C GLU A 321 30.61 -3.08 13.47
N HIS A 322 30.41 -3.55 12.22
CA HIS A 322 29.24 -4.31 11.77
C HIS A 322 29.70 -5.57 11.05
N PHE A 323 29.04 -6.68 11.31
CA PHE A 323 29.24 -7.92 10.56
C PHE A 323 28.07 -8.11 9.60
N VAL A 324 28.37 -8.12 8.31
CA VAL A 324 27.35 -8.17 7.25
C VAL A 324 27.58 -9.35 6.32
N SER A 325 26.53 -9.84 5.73
CA SER A 325 26.60 -10.84 4.66
C SER A 325 26.18 -10.22 3.33
N VAL A 326 26.85 -10.61 2.25
CA VAL A 326 26.53 -10.14 0.90
C VAL A 326 26.17 -11.33 0.02
N VAL A 327 25.08 -11.19 -0.74
CA VAL A 327 24.69 -12.14 -1.79
C VAL A 327 24.60 -11.44 -3.14
N ARG A 328 25.18 -12.08 -4.17
CA ARG A 328 25.08 -11.70 -5.58
C ARG A 328 24.29 -12.76 -6.32
N CYS A 329 23.29 -12.34 -7.08
CA CYS A 329 22.54 -13.18 -8.02
C CYS A 329 22.78 -12.67 -9.44
N MET A 330 23.28 -13.54 -10.30
CA MET A 330 23.34 -13.35 -11.74
C MET A 330 22.16 -14.08 -12.36
N GLU A 331 21.19 -13.35 -12.91
CA GLU A 331 20.01 -13.91 -13.54
C GLU A 331 20.11 -13.77 -15.04
N THR A 332 20.06 -14.88 -15.74
CA THR A 332 20.08 -14.95 -17.21
C THR A 332 18.74 -15.47 -17.71
N LYS A 333 18.11 -14.73 -18.60
CA LYS A 333 16.85 -15.09 -19.25
C LYS A 333 16.75 -14.49 -20.64
N PRO A 334 15.97 -15.08 -21.55
CA PRO A 334 15.69 -14.48 -22.85
C PRO A 334 14.98 -13.13 -22.70
N ASP A 335 15.45 -12.10 -23.40
CA ASP A 335 14.75 -10.82 -23.49
C ASP A 335 13.39 -11.03 -24.18
N SER A 336 12.35 -10.36 -23.67
CA SER A 336 10.98 -10.57 -24.15
C SER A 336 10.79 -10.14 -25.63
N LYS A 337 11.60 -9.17 -26.10
CA LYS A 337 11.51 -8.62 -27.46
C LYS A 337 12.51 -9.25 -28.41
N THR A 338 13.80 -9.25 -28.04
CA THR A 338 14.89 -9.69 -28.91
C THR A 338 15.13 -11.19 -28.86
N LYS A 339 14.62 -11.89 -27.82
CA LYS A 339 14.90 -13.30 -27.53
C LYS A 339 16.37 -13.62 -27.23
N GLU A 340 17.25 -12.63 -27.23
CA GLU A 340 18.65 -12.79 -26.84
C GLU A 340 18.76 -13.02 -25.34
N LEU A 341 19.76 -13.79 -24.90
CA LEU A 341 20.01 -14.01 -23.48
C LEU A 341 20.53 -12.73 -22.83
N LYS A 342 19.80 -12.24 -21.85
CA LYS A 342 20.17 -11.06 -21.07
C LYS A 342 20.46 -11.47 -19.64
N THR A 343 21.66 -11.07 -19.17
CA THR A 343 22.05 -11.25 -17.76
C THR A 343 21.83 -9.98 -16.97
N THR A 344 21.11 -10.12 -15.87
CA THR A 344 20.89 -9.04 -14.90
C THR A 344 21.58 -9.39 -13.58
N ARG A 345 22.30 -8.43 -12.99
CA ARG A 345 22.98 -8.59 -11.72
C ARG A 345 22.15 -7.98 -10.60
N PHE A 346 21.93 -8.73 -9.54
CA PHE A 346 21.37 -8.27 -8.28
C PHE A 346 22.39 -8.50 -7.17
N LYS A 347 22.49 -7.56 -6.26
CA LYS A 347 23.36 -7.69 -5.08
C LYS A 347 22.66 -7.10 -3.86
N TRP A 348 22.69 -7.82 -2.75
CA TRP A 348 22.10 -7.38 -1.49
C TRP A 348 23.06 -7.56 -0.35
N ILE A 349 22.96 -6.65 0.63
CA ILE A 349 23.63 -6.73 1.93
C ILE A 349 22.58 -7.04 3.00
N THR A 350 22.93 -7.92 3.96
CA THR A 350 21.99 -8.41 4.96
C THR A 350 22.71 -8.79 6.26
N ASN A 351 21.97 -8.84 7.36
CA ASN A 351 22.43 -9.45 8.63
C ASN A 351 21.87 -10.87 8.85
N PHE A 352 21.38 -11.51 7.81
CA PHE A 352 21.13 -12.96 7.82
C PHE A 352 22.43 -13.71 7.53
N LYS A 353 22.61 -14.85 8.20
CA LYS A 353 23.61 -15.82 7.77
C LYS A 353 23.08 -16.58 6.56
N ILE A 354 23.77 -16.49 5.44
CA ILE A 354 23.36 -17.06 4.15
C ILE A 354 23.89 -18.49 4.06
N LYS A 355 23.03 -19.38 3.59
CA LYS A 355 23.32 -20.82 3.38
C LYS A 355 22.68 -21.27 2.08
N THR A 356 23.13 -22.37 1.53
CA THR A 356 22.51 -23.03 0.36
C THR A 356 21.00 -23.23 0.56
N SER A 357 20.56 -23.55 1.79
CA SER A 357 19.16 -23.82 2.13
C SER A 357 18.25 -22.58 2.17
N ASN A 358 18.81 -21.36 2.25
CA ASN A 358 18.00 -20.15 2.41
C ASN A 358 18.27 -19.04 1.37
N VAL A 359 19.32 -19.16 0.57
CA VAL A 359 19.75 -18.10 -0.36
C VAL A 359 18.70 -17.77 -1.43
N ILE A 360 17.98 -18.78 -1.91
CA ILE A 360 16.92 -18.61 -2.90
C ILE A 360 15.75 -17.79 -2.32
N GLU A 361 15.23 -18.23 -1.16
CA GLU A 361 14.10 -17.54 -0.50
C GLU A 361 14.50 -16.12 -0.06
N LEU A 362 15.72 -15.95 0.53
CA LEU A 362 16.25 -14.65 0.90
C LEU A 362 16.30 -13.68 -0.28
N SER A 363 16.73 -14.14 -1.44
CA SER A 363 16.89 -13.30 -2.63
C SER A 363 15.56 -13.09 -3.36
N ASN A 364 14.84 -14.17 -3.69
CA ASN A 364 13.65 -14.12 -4.54
C ASN A 364 12.38 -13.73 -3.79
N GLU A 365 12.20 -14.21 -2.54
CA GLU A 365 11.04 -13.89 -1.69
C GLU A 365 11.37 -12.82 -0.62
N GLY A 366 12.61 -12.34 -0.57
CA GLY A 366 13.08 -11.25 0.25
C GLY A 366 13.52 -10.04 -0.56
N GLY A 367 14.77 -10.01 -1.01
CA GLY A 367 15.41 -8.85 -1.62
C GLY A 367 14.69 -8.29 -2.86
N ARG A 368 14.14 -9.16 -3.71
CA ARG A 368 13.36 -8.74 -4.89
C ARG A 368 12.04 -8.06 -4.55
N LEU A 369 11.47 -8.31 -3.36
CA LEU A 369 10.18 -7.73 -2.99
C LEU A 369 10.27 -6.26 -2.58
N ARG A 370 11.46 -5.67 -2.48
CA ARG A 370 11.59 -4.22 -2.26
C ARG A 370 10.78 -3.40 -3.25
N TRP A 371 10.82 -3.79 -4.52
CA TRP A 371 10.11 -3.06 -5.60
C TRP A 371 8.59 -3.08 -5.49
N LYS A 372 8.02 -3.93 -4.63
CA LYS A 372 6.58 -4.01 -4.42
C LYS A 372 5.99 -2.71 -3.86
N ILE A 373 6.74 -1.98 -3.01
CA ILE A 373 6.27 -0.70 -2.49
C ILE A 373 6.09 0.34 -3.60
N GLU A 374 6.98 0.33 -4.61
CA GLU A 374 6.88 1.23 -5.76
C GLU A 374 5.80 0.77 -6.73
N ASN A 375 5.84 -0.49 -7.17
CA ASN A 375 4.99 -0.99 -8.25
C ASN A 375 3.54 -1.17 -7.81
N GLU A 376 3.30 -1.93 -6.75
CA GLU A 376 1.96 -2.26 -6.23
C GLU A 376 1.47 -1.25 -5.19
N GLY A 377 2.41 -0.46 -4.61
CA GLY A 377 2.11 0.64 -3.70
C GLY A 377 1.93 1.96 -4.44
N PHE A 378 3.01 2.73 -4.58
CA PHE A 378 2.94 4.11 -5.07
C PHE A 378 2.47 4.24 -6.52
N ASN A 379 2.95 3.39 -7.42
CA ASN A 379 2.52 3.44 -8.82
C ASN A 379 1.02 3.18 -8.98
N VAL A 380 0.47 2.21 -8.24
CA VAL A 380 -0.97 1.96 -8.22
C VAL A 380 -1.72 3.17 -7.64
N GLN A 381 -1.18 3.81 -6.60
CA GLN A 381 -1.80 4.99 -5.98
C GLN A 381 -1.71 6.24 -6.87
N LYS A 382 -0.68 6.39 -7.68
CA LYS A 382 -0.54 7.47 -8.66
C LYS A 382 -1.36 7.24 -9.92
N ASN A 383 -1.20 6.07 -10.55
CA ASN A 383 -1.67 5.77 -11.90
C ASN A 383 -2.89 4.84 -11.94
N GLY A 384 -3.21 4.15 -10.83
CA GLY A 384 -4.37 3.24 -10.71
C GLY A 384 -5.71 3.92 -10.39
N GLY A 385 -5.79 5.25 -10.54
CA GLY A 385 -7.02 6.02 -10.37
C GLY A 385 -7.25 6.57 -8.96
N TYR A 386 -6.34 6.36 -7.99
CA TYR A 386 -6.42 7.02 -6.68
C TYR A 386 -6.01 8.50 -6.73
N ALA A 387 -5.28 8.90 -7.79
CA ALA A 387 -4.78 10.26 -7.99
C ALA A 387 -4.00 10.79 -6.75
N LEU A 388 -2.99 10.02 -6.29
CA LEU A 388 -2.19 10.35 -5.11
C LEU A 388 -1.64 11.78 -5.12
N GLU A 389 -1.19 12.26 -6.28
CA GLU A 389 -0.55 13.57 -6.44
C GLU A 389 -1.56 14.71 -6.72
N HIS A 390 -2.87 14.41 -6.69
CA HIS A 390 -3.90 15.43 -6.87
C HIS A 390 -4.05 16.28 -5.61
N ILE A 391 -4.18 17.59 -5.80
CA ILE A 391 -4.39 18.54 -4.70
C ILE A 391 -5.86 18.52 -4.29
N TYR A 392 -6.20 17.66 -3.32
CA TYR A 392 -7.56 17.57 -2.77
C TYR A 392 -7.95 18.78 -1.93
N THR A 393 -6.96 19.45 -1.33
CA THR A 393 -7.11 20.62 -0.46
C THR A 393 -5.79 21.39 -0.41
N HIS A 394 -5.87 22.66 -0.06
CA HIS A 394 -4.70 23.49 0.24
C HIS A 394 -4.34 23.52 1.74
N ASP A 395 -5.20 22.98 2.59
CA ASP A 395 -4.91 22.88 4.02
C ASP A 395 -3.94 21.72 4.31
N PRO A 396 -2.83 21.97 5.03
CA PRO A 396 -1.78 20.96 5.24
C PRO A 396 -2.23 19.79 6.12
N VAL A 397 -3.14 20.02 7.10
CA VAL A 397 -3.67 18.96 7.95
C VAL A 397 -4.62 18.07 7.15
N SER A 398 -5.57 18.70 6.46
CA SER A 398 -6.53 18.00 5.63
C SER A 398 -5.85 17.19 4.51
N ALA A 399 -4.77 17.71 3.89
CA ALA A 399 -4.00 17.00 2.87
C ALA A 399 -3.39 15.70 3.41
N LYS A 400 -2.81 15.72 4.61
CA LYS A 400 -2.29 14.55 5.31
C LYS A 400 -3.42 13.55 5.62
N VAL A 401 -4.57 14.03 6.06
CA VAL A 401 -5.74 13.18 6.30
C VAL A 401 -6.20 12.50 5.03
N PHE A 402 -6.33 13.21 3.89
CA PHE A 402 -6.67 12.60 2.61
C PHE A 402 -5.66 11.52 2.21
N TYR A 403 -4.36 11.77 2.37
CA TYR A 403 -3.33 10.76 2.11
C TYR A 403 -3.52 9.50 2.96
N LEU A 404 -3.77 9.65 4.25
CA LEU A 404 -3.96 8.52 5.17
C LEU A 404 -5.23 7.73 4.84
N LEU A 405 -6.33 8.39 4.46
CA LEU A 405 -7.56 7.72 4.03
C LEU A 405 -7.39 6.96 2.70
N LEU A 406 -6.53 7.46 1.79
CA LEU A 406 -6.13 6.74 0.59
C LEU A 406 -5.45 5.42 0.95
N GLN A 407 -4.60 5.37 1.98
CA GLN A 407 -3.95 4.12 2.41
C GLN A 407 -4.97 3.10 2.91
N ILE A 408 -5.98 3.52 3.67
CA ILE A 408 -7.08 2.65 4.11
C ILE A 408 -7.89 2.14 2.91
N ALA A 409 -8.23 3.03 1.97
CA ALA A 409 -8.95 2.65 0.76
C ALA A 409 -8.16 1.65 -0.09
N HIS A 410 -6.85 1.83 -0.22
CA HIS A 410 -5.98 0.89 -0.93
C HIS A 410 -5.95 -0.49 -0.24
N THR A 411 -5.86 -0.51 1.08
CA THR A 411 -5.94 -1.75 1.88
C THR A 411 -7.27 -2.47 1.62
N ILE A 412 -8.40 -1.78 1.72
CA ILE A 412 -9.73 -2.37 1.49
C ILE A 412 -9.87 -2.89 0.04
N ALA A 413 -9.41 -2.12 -0.94
CA ALA A 413 -9.47 -2.52 -2.36
C ALA A 413 -8.71 -3.84 -2.61
N GLN A 414 -7.53 -4.00 -2.03
CA GLN A 414 -6.74 -5.24 -2.12
C GLN A 414 -7.47 -6.40 -1.44
N LEU A 415 -8.04 -6.20 -0.25
CA LEU A 415 -8.79 -7.23 0.47
C LEU A 415 -10.04 -7.68 -0.29
N ILE A 416 -10.69 -6.77 -1.04
CA ILE A 416 -11.80 -7.12 -1.94
C ILE A 416 -11.25 -7.95 -3.10
N ALA A 417 -10.28 -7.43 -3.84
CA ALA A 417 -9.78 -8.04 -5.07
C ALA A 417 -9.18 -9.44 -4.85
N TYR A 418 -8.49 -9.64 -3.73
CA TYR A 418 -7.85 -10.94 -3.38
C TYR A 418 -8.73 -11.81 -2.47
N GLY A 419 -9.87 -11.31 -2.02
CA GLY A 419 -10.76 -12.02 -1.13
C GLY A 419 -11.53 -13.15 -1.80
N SER A 420 -11.64 -14.32 -1.13
CA SER A 420 -12.39 -15.47 -1.63
C SER A 420 -13.86 -15.13 -1.95
N LEU A 421 -14.45 -14.17 -1.24
CA LEU A 421 -15.83 -13.72 -1.50
C LEU A 421 -15.97 -13.16 -2.92
N PHE A 422 -15.04 -12.28 -3.33
CA PHE A 422 -15.04 -11.69 -4.66
C PHE A 422 -14.70 -12.74 -5.74
N HIS A 423 -13.68 -13.56 -5.53
CA HIS A 423 -13.32 -14.62 -6.47
C HIS A 423 -14.43 -15.64 -6.71
N ASN A 424 -15.21 -15.97 -5.67
CA ASN A 424 -16.33 -16.89 -5.81
C ASN A 424 -17.51 -16.24 -6.58
N ALA A 425 -17.72 -14.92 -6.44
CA ALA A 425 -18.73 -14.19 -7.19
C ALA A 425 -18.31 -13.95 -8.65
N PHE A 426 -17.03 -13.81 -8.91
CA PHE A 426 -16.48 -13.50 -10.24
C PHE A 426 -15.33 -14.45 -10.60
N PRO A 427 -15.62 -15.73 -10.86
CA PRO A 427 -14.58 -16.74 -11.10
C PRO A 427 -13.75 -16.50 -12.37
N LYS A 428 -14.29 -15.77 -13.35
CA LYS A 428 -13.57 -15.32 -14.55
C LYS A 428 -12.85 -13.98 -14.37
N GLY A 429 -12.92 -13.40 -13.14
CA GLY A 429 -12.45 -12.05 -12.89
C GLY A 429 -13.34 -10.96 -13.50
N VAL A 430 -13.01 -9.71 -13.22
CA VAL A 430 -13.67 -8.52 -13.80
C VAL A 430 -12.64 -7.52 -14.35
N GLY A 431 -11.44 -7.99 -14.63
CA GLY A 431 -10.32 -7.20 -15.14
C GLY A 431 -9.46 -6.56 -14.04
N SER A 432 -8.79 -5.46 -14.36
CA SER A 432 -7.85 -4.79 -13.48
C SER A 432 -8.50 -4.21 -12.22
N ALA A 433 -7.69 -3.89 -11.20
CA ALA A 433 -8.14 -3.19 -9.99
C ALA A 433 -8.88 -1.87 -10.30
N LYS A 434 -8.51 -1.18 -11.38
CA LYS A 434 -9.22 0.01 -11.86
C LYS A 434 -10.62 -0.34 -12.38
N ASN A 435 -10.77 -1.43 -13.12
CA ASN A 435 -12.07 -1.90 -13.61
C ASN A 435 -12.97 -2.35 -12.46
N ILE A 436 -12.42 -3.03 -11.45
CA ILE A 436 -13.17 -3.38 -10.23
C ILE A 436 -13.75 -2.12 -9.58
N ALA A 437 -12.93 -1.07 -9.42
CA ALA A 437 -13.38 0.19 -8.82
C ALA A 437 -14.45 0.90 -9.65
N LEU A 438 -14.34 0.93 -10.98
CA LEU A 438 -15.33 1.51 -11.88
C LEU A 438 -16.67 0.76 -11.80
N ARG A 439 -16.64 -0.56 -11.87
CA ARG A 439 -17.84 -1.39 -11.72
C ARG A 439 -18.46 -1.28 -10.32
N LEU A 440 -17.63 -1.11 -9.30
CA LEU A 440 -18.13 -0.86 -7.94
C LEU A 440 -18.83 0.51 -7.85
N LEU A 441 -18.29 1.55 -8.50
CA LEU A 441 -18.95 2.86 -8.58
C LEU A 441 -20.29 2.77 -9.33
N GLU A 442 -20.34 2.07 -10.48
CA GLU A 442 -21.57 1.81 -11.22
C GLU A 442 -22.60 1.07 -10.35
N ALA A 443 -22.18 0.01 -9.67
CA ALA A 443 -23.04 -0.73 -8.76
C ALA A 443 -23.52 0.15 -7.60
N TRP A 444 -22.62 0.99 -7.03
CA TRP A 444 -23.00 1.93 -5.97
C TRP A 444 -24.08 2.91 -6.42
N ARG A 445 -24.04 3.37 -7.66
CA ARG A 445 -25.00 4.33 -8.21
C ARG A 445 -26.31 3.69 -8.67
N ASN A 446 -26.24 2.55 -9.35
CA ASN A 446 -27.33 2.04 -10.17
C ASN A 446 -28.15 0.92 -9.50
N VAL A 447 -27.48 0.00 -8.75
CA VAL A 447 -28.25 -1.09 -8.13
C VAL A 447 -29.15 -0.56 -7.01
N ARG A 448 -30.39 -1.02 -6.99
CA ARG A 448 -31.34 -0.68 -5.91
C ARG A 448 -31.32 -1.77 -4.86
N LEU A 449 -30.93 -1.42 -3.65
CA LEU A 449 -30.92 -2.31 -2.48
C LEU A 449 -31.78 -1.69 -1.39
N SER A 450 -32.67 -2.49 -0.81
CA SER A 450 -33.43 -2.07 0.36
C SER A 450 -32.52 -1.95 1.58
N THR A 451 -32.92 -1.14 2.56
CA THR A 451 -32.23 -1.05 3.88
C THR A 451 -32.10 -2.44 4.52
N ARG A 452 -33.11 -3.29 4.43
CA ARG A 452 -33.05 -4.67 4.93
C ARG A 452 -31.94 -5.49 4.28
N GLN A 453 -31.78 -5.42 2.95
CA GLN A 453 -30.71 -6.13 2.23
C GLN A 453 -29.32 -5.62 2.64
N ILE A 454 -29.14 -4.32 2.80
CA ILE A 454 -27.88 -3.73 3.27
C ILE A 454 -27.58 -4.18 4.68
N GLN A 455 -28.54 -4.12 5.59
CA GLN A 455 -28.36 -4.60 6.96
C GLN A 455 -28.06 -6.12 7.03
N GLN A 456 -28.65 -6.92 6.16
CA GLN A 456 -28.29 -8.34 6.02
C GLN A 456 -26.82 -8.52 5.60
N MET A 457 -26.33 -7.71 4.63
CA MET A 457 -24.93 -7.75 4.22
C MET A 457 -23.97 -7.37 5.37
N LEU A 458 -24.29 -6.30 6.11
CA LEU A 458 -23.51 -5.82 7.26
C LEU A 458 -23.48 -6.83 8.42
N ASN A 459 -24.56 -7.60 8.59
CA ASN A 459 -24.67 -8.64 9.62
C ASN A 459 -24.16 -10.01 9.16
N THR A 460 -23.74 -10.14 7.89
CA THR A 460 -23.25 -11.41 7.35
C THR A 460 -21.90 -11.78 7.98
N ARG A 461 -21.84 -12.96 8.60
CA ARG A 461 -20.61 -13.55 9.15
C ARG A 461 -20.16 -14.70 8.27
N LEU A 462 -19.05 -14.53 7.58
CA LEU A 462 -18.43 -15.59 6.77
C LEU A 462 -16.91 -15.44 6.82
N GLN A 463 -16.21 -16.53 6.55
CA GLN A 463 -14.75 -16.53 6.47
C GLN A 463 -14.30 -16.07 5.09
N ILE A 464 -13.54 -14.97 5.03
CA ILE A 464 -12.88 -14.53 3.80
C ILE A 464 -11.40 -14.91 3.90
N ARG A 465 -10.94 -15.68 2.91
CA ARG A 465 -9.51 -16.03 2.77
C ARG A 465 -8.93 -15.25 1.60
N LEU A 466 -7.70 -14.79 1.74
CA LEU A 466 -6.98 -14.20 0.61
C LEU A 466 -6.54 -15.33 -0.34
N LYS A 467 -6.77 -15.17 -1.61
CA LYS A 467 -6.31 -16.06 -2.68
C LYS A 467 -5.17 -15.37 -3.42
N PRO A 468 -4.14 -16.07 -3.88
CA PRO A 468 -3.19 -15.49 -4.85
C PRO A 468 -3.95 -15.09 -6.12
N PRO A 469 -3.44 -14.09 -6.86
CA PRO A 469 -4.05 -13.63 -8.11
C PRO A 469 -4.08 -14.71 -9.18
#